data_0307eb101e71e20fef6fae8263ab5514
#
_entry.id   0307eb101e71e20fef6fae8263ab5514
#
_cell.length_a   1.000
_cell.length_b   1.000
_cell.length_c   1.000
_cell.angle_alpha   90.00
_cell.angle_beta   90.00
_cell.angle_gamma   90.00
#
_symmetry.space_group_name_H-M   'P 1'
#
loop_
_entity.id
_entity.type
_entity.pdbx_description
1 polymer ?
#
loop_
_entity_poly.entity_id
_entity_poly.type
_entity_poly.pdbx_seq_one_letter_code
_entity_poly.pdbx_strand_id
1 'polypeptide(L)'
;MPEVRTEEMLINMGPQHPSTHGVLRLFLTLEGEIVKDVRPYIGYLHRCFEKHTEAMTYPQVIPYTDRMDYLNSMSNEWSYVLGLEKLMGIEVPERVEYIRVIMAELQRIASHLVALGTYGNDAGAFTPFLYSFIDREKVLELFEITCGARLLYNYFWVGGLSHDIPANFQSKVKTFIKEFEPNIKMYNDLLSYNKIFIERTANTGILPLDVAINAGATGPILRASGLKYDLRKDEPYSIYHKFDFEIDRKSVV
;
A
#
# COMPACT_ATOMS: atom_id res chain seq x y z
N MET A 1 11.83 48.70 0.63
CA MET A 1 11.20 47.78 1.60
C MET A 1 12.35 47.25 2.45
N PRO A 2 12.26 47.14 3.77
CA PRO A 2 13.31 46.47 4.55
C PRO A 2 13.44 45.03 4.06
N GLU A 3 14.66 44.57 3.82
CA GLU A 3 14.96 43.18 3.52
C GLU A 3 14.53 42.35 4.72
N VAL A 4 13.56 41.46 4.50
CA VAL A 4 13.17 40.48 5.53
C VAL A 4 14.30 39.46 5.63
N ARG A 5 15.12 39.57 6.68
CA ARG A 5 16.12 38.55 6.98
C ARG A 5 15.40 37.36 7.57
N THR A 6 15.42 36.25 6.85
CA THR A 6 14.99 34.94 7.36
C THR A 6 16.18 34.27 8.05
N GLU A 7 15.98 33.78 9.28
CA GLU A 7 16.96 32.95 9.98
C GLU A 7 16.67 31.48 9.70
N GLU A 8 17.71 30.67 9.61
CA GLU A 8 17.57 29.23 9.49
C GLU A 8 16.97 28.67 10.78
N MET A 9 15.95 27.85 10.64
CA MET A 9 15.26 27.20 11.73
C MET A 9 15.33 25.67 11.59
N LEU A 10 15.64 25.00 12.70
CA LEU A 10 15.69 23.53 12.76
C LEU A 10 14.41 23.00 13.39
N ILE A 11 13.69 22.17 12.67
CA ILE A 11 12.42 21.57 13.12
C ILE A 11 12.47 20.06 13.03
N ASN A 12 11.87 19.39 14.03
CA ASN A 12 11.56 17.97 13.95
C ASN A 12 10.13 17.78 13.47
N MET A 13 9.97 17.11 12.34
CA MET A 13 8.70 16.62 11.85
C MET A 13 8.61 15.12 12.16
N GLY A 14 7.78 14.76 13.13
CA GLY A 14 7.74 13.40 13.71
C GLY A 14 8.71 13.22 14.90
N PRO A 15 8.75 12.01 15.52
CA PRO A 15 8.16 10.74 15.03
C PRO A 15 6.63 10.66 15.05
N GLN A 16 5.95 11.51 15.81
CA GLN A 16 4.49 11.61 15.78
C GLN A 16 4.10 12.90 15.05
N HIS A 17 3.60 12.74 13.83
CA HIS A 17 3.10 13.83 12.99
C HIS A 17 2.16 13.22 11.93
N PRO A 18 1.02 13.84 11.59
CA PRO A 18 0.08 13.30 10.61
C PRO A 18 0.71 12.96 9.26
N SER A 19 1.60 13.79 8.75
CA SER A 19 2.24 13.60 7.44
C SER A 19 3.47 12.70 7.45
N THR A 20 3.84 12.11 8.59
CA THR A 20 4.93 11.12 8.66
C THR A 20 4.42 9.67 8.66
N HIS A 21 3.11 9.47 8.51
CA HIS A 21 2.45 8.18 8.34
C HIS A 21 2.92 7.11 9.34
N GLY A 22 2.84 7.42 10.61
CA GLY A 22 3.32 6.60 11.71
C GLY A 22 4.48 7.28 12.45
N VAL A 23 5.64 6.65 12.52
CA VAL A 23 6.75 7.11 13.36
C VAL A 23 8.03 7.46 12.59
N LEU A 24 7.91 7.99 11.39
CA LEU A 24 9.04 8.55 10.67
C LEU A 24 9.41 9.92 11.26
N ARG A 25 10.68 10.12 11.58
CA ARG A 25 11.21 11.42 11.99
C ARG A 25 12.00 12.03 10.86
N LEU A 26 11.63 13.26 10.48
CA LEU A 26 12.38 14.09 9.56
C LEU A 26 12.95 15.29 10.34
N PHE A 27 14.26 15.51 10.23
CA PHE A 27 14.91 16.69 10.76
C PHE A 27 15.06 17.67 9.61
N LEU A 28 14.35 18.79 9.69
CA LEU A 28 14.24 19.78 8.63
C LEU A 28 15.06 21.02 8.98
N THR A 29 15.80 21.51 8.00
CA THR A 29 16.37 22.88 8.03
C THR A 29 15.51 23.75 7.14
N LEU A 30 14.90 24.76 7.71
CA LEU A 30 13.99 25.70 7.03
C LEU A 30 14.57 27.09 6.98
N GLU A 31 14.30 27.80 5.89
CA GLU A 31 14.46 29.23 5.77
C GLU A 31 13.09 29.86 5.53
N GLY A 32 12.47 30.37 6.60
CA GLY A 32 11.04 30.67 6.58
C GLY A 32 10.22 29.39 6.38
N GLU A 33 9.47 29.28 5.27
CA GLU A 33 8.69 28.09 4.90
C GLU A 33 9.40 27.21 3.84
N ILE A 34 10.61 27.61 3.42
CA ILE A 34 11.34 26.85 2.39
C ILE A 34 12.21 25.80 3.07
N VAL A 35 12.04 24.55 2.64
CA VAL A 35 12.89 23.44 3.09
C VAL A 35 14.24 23.50 2.37
N LYS A 36 15.33 23.66 3.13
CA LYS A 36 16.71 23.68 2.63
C LYS A 36 17.38 22.32 2.69
N ASP A 37 17.17 21.59 3.79
CA ASP A 37 17.75 20.26 4.01
C ASP A 37 16.77 19.36 4.75
N VAL A 38 16.80 18.06 4.43
CA VAL A 38 15.97 17.03 5.06
C VAL A 38 16.86 15.85 5.44
N ARG A 39 16.89 15.51 6.73
CA ARG A 39 17.59 14.33 7.24
C ARG A 39 16.59 13.35 7.83
N PRO A 40 16.35 12.20 7.18
CA PRO A 40 15.48 11.17 7.74
C PRO A 40 16.16 10.40 8.86
N TYR A 41 15.44 10.19 9.96
CA TYR A 41 15.84 9.33 11.06
C TYR A 41 14.92 8.13 11.09
N ILE A 42 15.41 7.00 10.61
CA ILE A 42 14.69 5.72 10.56
C ILE A 42 15.08 4.86 11.78
N GLY A 43 14.31 3.82 12.04
CA GLY A 43 14.56 2.86 13.12
C GLY A 43 13.51 2.82 14.22
N TYR A 44 12.58 3.77 14.29
CA TYR A 44 11.50 3.77 15.30
C TYR A 44 10.58 2.55 15.19
N LEU A 45 10.45 1.95 14.00
CA LEU A 45 9.70 0.72 13.75
C LEU A 45 10.61 -0.51 13.60
N HIS A 46 11.86 -0.42 13.96
CA HIS A 46 12.76 -1.59 14.00
C HIS A 46 12.37 -2.50 15.17
N ARG A 47 11.75 -3.63 14.87
CA ARG A 47 11.21 -4.59 15.86
C ARG A 47 11.97 -5.91 15.88
N CYS A 48 13.18 -5.95 15.36
CA CYS A 48 14.06 -7.13 15.32
C CYS A 48 13.42 -8.35 14.64
N PHE A 49 12.66 -8.14 13.55
CA PHE A 49 11.97 -9.23 12.83
C PHE A 49 12.89 -10.35 12.43
N GLU A 50 13.99 -10.04 11.74
CA GLU A 50 14.93 -11.04 11.25
C GLU A 50 15.51 -11.87 12.42
N LYS A 51 15.83 -11.23 13.53
CA LYS A 51 16.37 -11.92 14.70
C LYS A 51 15.35 -12.82 15.39
N HIS A 52 14.09 -12.39 15.43
CA HIS A 52 13.02 -13.25 15.96
C HIS A 52 12.76 -14.45 15.07
N THR A 53 12.78 -14.27 13.75
CA THR A 53 12.51 -15.36 12.80
C THR A 53 13.57 -16.46 12.83
N GLU A 54 14.82 -16.16 13.19
CA GLU A 54 15.87 -17.19 13.40
C GLU A 54 15.50 -18.21 14.50
N ALA A 55 14.68 -17.82 15.47
CA ALA A 55 14.28 -18.64 16.61
C ALA A 55 12.90 -19.30 16.45
N MET A 56 12.27 -19.15 15.28
CA MET A 56 10.90 -19.62 15.02
C MET A 56 10.85 -20.68 13.94
N THR A 57 9.77 -21.46 13.93
CA THR A 57 9.43 -22.32 12.79
C THR A 57 8.80 -21.50 11.66
N TYR A 58 8.90 -21.99 10.43
CA TYR A 58 8.37 -21.28 9.27
C TYR A 58 6.89 -20.83 9.40
N PRO A 59 5.94 -21.67 9.89
CA PRO A 59 4.57 -21.22 10.10
C PRO A 59 4.41 -20.11 11.13
N GLN A 60 5.27 -20.07 12.15
CA GLN A 60 5.24 -19.02 13.19
C GLN A 60 5.71 -17.66 12.68
N VAL A 61 6.40 -17.61 11.54
CA VAL A 61 6.84 -16.36 10.91
C VAL A 61 5.70 -15.66 10.17
N ILE A 62 4.71 -16.40 9.65
CA ILE A 62 3.60 -15.82 8.87
C ILE A 62 2.95 -14.62 9.57
N PRO A 63 2.53 -14.69 10.85
CA PRO A 63 1.97 -13.53 11.54
C PRO A 63 2.91 -12.33 11.67
N TYR A 64 4.22 -12.55 11.59
CA TYR A 64 5.18 -11.45 11.58
C TYR A 64 5.17 -10.70 10.25
N THR A 65 4.99 -11.41 9.14
CA THR A 65 4.94 -10.78 7.80
C THR A 65 3.74 -9.85 7.67
N ASP A 66 2.59 -10.17 8.27
CA ASP A 66 1.42 -9.29 8.34
C ASP A 66 1.75 -7.89 8.86
N ARG A 67 2.67 -7.80 9.80
CA ARG A 67 3.02 -6.59 10.54
C ARG A 67 4.13 -5.78 9.88
N MET A 68 4.62 -6.19 8.73
CA MET A 68 5.63 -5.44 7.97
C MET A 68 4.98 -4.23 7.29
N ASP A 69 4.20 -4.46 6.27
CA ASP A 69 3.27 -3.49 5.70
C ASP A 69 1.83 -3.87 6.11
N TYR A 70 1.40 -3.37 7.26
CA TYR A 70 0.11 -3.74 7.85
C TYR A 70 -1.11 -3.22 7.09
N LEU A 71 -0.93 -2.34 6.10
CA LEU A 71 -1.99 -1.94 5.18
C LEU A 71 -2.18 -2.93 4.02
N ASN A 72 -1.18 -3.79 3.77
CA ASN A 72 -1.21 -4.79 2.71
C ASN A 72 -0.73 -6.16 3.21
N SER A 73 -1.20 -6.55 4.39
CA SER A 73 -0.77 -7.75 5.12
C SER A 73 -0.80 -9.02 4.29
N MET A 74 -1.89 -9.28 3.57
CA MET A 74 -2.04 -10.50 2.77
C MET A 74 -1.00 -10.62 1.65
N SER A 75 -0.56 -9.51 1.07
CA SER A 75 0.52 -9.55 0.07
C SER A 75 1.87 -9.89 0.70
N ASN A 76 2.12 -9.44 1.94
CA ASN A 76 3.32 -9.80 2.69
C ASN A 76 3.33 -11.30 3.02
N GLU A 77 2.22 -11.82 3.56
CA GLU A 77 2.05 -13.26 3.80
C GLU A 77 2.31 -14.05 2.53
N TRP A 78 1.69 -13.63 1.43
CA TRP A 78 1.77 -14.34 0.16
C TRP A 78 3.19 -14.40 -0.38
N SER A 79 3.93 -13.31 -0.32
CA SER A 79 5.32 -13.28 -0.78
C SER A 79 6.20 -14.27 -0.01
N TYR A 80 6.01 -14.36 1.30
CA TYR A 80 6.72 -15.29 2.16
C TYR A 80 6.31 -16.75 1.88
N VAL A 81 5.01 -17.00 1.82
CA VAL A 81 4.45 -18.35 1.58
C VAL A 81 4.85 -18.89 0.21
N LEU A 82 4.80 -18.05 -0.85
CA LEU A 82 5.28 -18.43 -2.19
C LEU A 82 6.76 -18.84 -2.18
N GLY A 83 7.59 -18.10 -1.42
CA GLY A 83 9.01 -18.47 -1.27
C GLY A 83 9.18 -19.84 -0.63
N LEU A 84 8.42 -20.14 0.42
CA LEU A 84 8.44 -21.44 1.08
C LEU A 84 7.91 -22.57 0.21
N GLU A 85 6.78 -22.35 -0.47
CA GLU A 85 6.18 -23.33 -1.38
C GLU A 85 7.14 -23.69 -2.51
N LYS A 86 7.82 -22.70 -3.08
CA LYS A 86 8.86 -22.92 -4.08
C LYS A 86 10.04 -23.71 -3.53
N LEU A 87 10.49 -23.36 -2.33
CA LEU A 87 11.62 -24.06 -1.67
C LEU A 87 11.29 -25.51 -1.35
N MET A 88 10.06 -25.79 -0.93
CA MET A 88 9.59 -27.13 -0.52
C MET A 88 9.02 -27.94 -1.69
N GLY A 89 8.83 -27.36 -2.86
CA GLY A 89 8.20 -28.01 -4.02
C GLY A 89 6.73 -28.35 -3.79
N ILE A 90 6.00 -27.52 -3.04
CA ILE A 90 4.58 -27.71 -2.73
C ILE A 90 3.74 -27.12 -3.88
N GLU A 91 2.87 -27.95 -4.45
CA GLU A 91 1.85 -27.50 -5.40
C GLU A 91 0.59 -27.07 -4.65
N VAL A 92 0.08 -25.90 -4.98
CA VAL A 92 -1.12 -25.32 -4.38
C VAL A 92 -2.34 -25.62 -5.26
N PRO A 93 -3.48 -26.07 -4.69
CA PRO A 93 -4.68 -26.31 -5.47
C PRO A 93 -5.16 -25.05 -6.20
N GLU A 94 -5.59 -25.19 -7.45
CA GLU A 94 -6.01 -24.05 -8.29
C GLU A 94 -7.09 -23.17 -7.64
N ARG A 95 -8.04 -23.78 -6.95
CA ARG A 95 -9.09 -23.05 -6.21
C ARG A 95 -8.50 -22.11 -5.15
N VAL A 96 -7.47 -22.55 -4.45
CA VAL A 96 -6.76 -21.75 -3.44
C VAL A 96 -6.08 -20.56 -4.09
N GLU A 97 -5.44 -20.76 -5.24
CA GLU A 97 -4.78 -19.68 -5.99
C GLU A 97 -5.78 -18.59 -6.41
N TYR A 98 -6.99 -18.98 -6.88
CA TYR A 98 -8.05 -18.00 -7.17
C TYR A 98 -8.48 -17.22 -5.93
N ILE A 99 -8.62 -17.87 -4.78
CA ILE A 99 -9.01 -17.19 -3.54
C ILE A 99 -7.88 -16.23 -3.11
N ARG A 100 -6.62 -16.65 -3.18
CA ARG A 100 -5.47 -15.80 -2.87
C ARG A 100 -5.44 -14.54 -3.74
N VAL A 101 -5.66 -14.67 -5.04
CA VAL A 101 -5.72 -13.51 -5.96
C VAL A 101 -6.87 -12.59 -5.56
N ILE A 102 -8.08 -13.11 -5.33
CA ILE A 102 -9.22 -12.28 -4.92
C ILE A 102 -8.91 -11.51 -3.63
N MET A 103 -8.40 -12.19 -2.62
CA MET A 103 -8.10 -11.57 -1.32
C MET A 103 -6.96 -10.56 -1.42
N ALA A 104 -5.91 -10.85 -2.18
CA ALA A 104 -4.79 -9.93 -2.40
C ALA A 104 -5.21 -8.67 -3.18
N GLU A 105 -6.08 -8.79 -4.19
CA GLU A 105 -6.56 -7.61 -4.93
C GLU A 105 -7.57 -6.79 -4.12
N LEU A 106 -8.43 -7.41 -3.30
CA LEU A 106 -9.25 -6.69 -2.33
C LEU A 106 -8.37 -5.94 -1.31
N GLN A 107 -7.30 -6.58 -0.83
CA GLN A 107 -6.33 -5.95 0.07
C GLN A 107 -5.63 -4.78 -0.59
N ARG A 108 -5.27 -4.89 -1.86
CA ARG A 108 -4.69 -3.81 -2.66
C ARG A 108 -5.65 -2.62 -2.77
N ILE A 109 -6.93 -2.87 -3.02
CA ILE A 109 -7.96 -1.82 -3.03
C ILE A 109 -8.00 -1.13 -1.66
N ALA A 110 -8.07 -1.90 -0.57
CA ALA A 110 -8.11 -1.35 0.79
C ALA A 110 -6.87 -0.50 1.12
N SER A 111 -5.68 -0.93 0.66
CA SER A 111 -4.43 -0.18 0.82
C SER A 111 -4.42 1.10 0.01
N HIS A 112 -4.85 1.06 -1.26
CA HIS A 112 -4.94 2.25 -2.10
C HIS A 112 -5.94 3.28 -1.58
N LEU A 113 -7.04 2.83 -0.97
CA LEU A 113 -8.01 3.74 -0.34
C LEU A 113 -7.40 4.51 0.84
N VAL A 114 -6.54 3.88 1.63
CA VAL A 114 -5.78 4.59 2.67
C VAL A 114 -4.80 5.57 2.05
N ALA A 115 -4.02 5.14 1.06
CA ALA A 115 -3.04 5.99 0.39
C ALA A 115 -3.71 7.25 -0.23
N LEU A 116 -4.82 7.06 -0.95
CA LEU A 116 -5.58 8.16 -1.55
C LEU A 116 -6.11 9.14 -0.50
N GLY A 117 -6.73 8.61 0.56
CA GLY A 117 -7.32 9.41 1.62
C GLY A 117 -6.29 10.22 2.40
N THR A 118 -5.18 9.58 2.81
CA THR A 118 -4.11 10.25 3.56
C THR A 118 -3.35 11.25 2.71
N TYR A 119 -3.09 10.94 1.44
CA TYR A 119 -2.46 11.88 0.52
C TYR A 119 -3.33 13.11 0.27
N GLY A 120 -4.64 12.91 0.11
CA GLY A 120 -5.59 14.02 0.05
C GLY A 120 -5.55 14.89 1.30
N ASN A 121 -5.51 14.26 2.48
CA ASN A 121 -5.42 14.97 3.76
C ASN A 121 -4.12 15.78 3.88
N ASP A 122 -2.98 15.23 3.48
CA ASP A 122 -1.68 15.91 3.48
C ASP A 122 -1.67 17.11 2.52
N ALA A 123 -2.38 17.00 1.39
CA ALA A 123 -2.58 18.08 0.44
C ALA A 123 -3.69 19.09 0.88
N GLY A 124 -4.29 18.92 2.06
CA GLY A 124 -5.30 19.80 2.63
C GLY A 124 -6.75 19.48 2.25
N ALA A 125 -7.02 18.29 1.68
CA ALA A 125 -8.36 17.82 1.30
C ALA A 125 -8.80 16.67 2.22
N PHE A 126 -9.53 16.99 3.30
CA PHE A 126 -9.97 15.97 4.29
C PHE A 126 -11.13 15.09 3.80
N THR A 127 -12.00 15.62 2.96
CA THR A 127 -13.20 14.91 2.49
C THR A 127 -12.90 13.57 1.79
N PRO A 128 -11.92 13.44 0.88
CA PRO A 128 -11.54 12.16 0.27
C PRO A 128 -11.19 11.08 1.30
N PHE A 129 -10.57 11.46 2.41
CA PHE A 129 -10.24 10.55 3.49
C PHE A 129 -11.50 9.87 4.08
N LEU A 130 -12.55 10.64 4.35
CA LEU A 130 -13.79 10.10 4.91
C LEU A 130 -14.46 9.11 3.94
N TYR A 131 -14.57 9.47 2.66
CA TYR A 131 -15.20 8.61 1.65
C TYR A 131 -14.38 7.34 1.40
N SER A 132 -13.06 7.45 1.32
CA SER A 132 -12.19 6.29 1.11
C SER A 132 -12.28 5.29 2.27
N PHE A 133 -12.44 5.76 3.50
CA PHE A 133 -12.61 4.89 4.66
C PHE A 133 -13.99 4.24 4.72
N ILE A 134 -15.05 4.86 4.17
CA ILE A 134 -16.36 4.21 4.03
C ILE A 134 -16.26 2.98 3.10
N ASP A 135 -15.60 3.13 1.95
CA ASP A 135 -15.45 2.00 1.02
C ASP A 135 -14.45 0.96 1.55
N ARG A 136 -13.39 1.42 2.22
CA ARG A 136 -12.45 0.51 2.89
C ARG A 136 -13.13 -0.35 3.95
N GLU A 137 -14.07 0.20 4.71
CA GLU A 137 -14.85 -0.54 5.70
C GLU A 137 -15.57 -1.75 5.11
N LYS A 138 -16.17 -1.60 3.92
CA LYS A 138 -16.81 -2.71 3.20
C LYS A 138 -15.85 -3.85 2.86
N VAL A 139 -14.60 -3.52 2.51
CA VAL A 139 -13.56 -4.53 2.27
C VAL A 139 -13.15 -5.21 3.57
N LEU A 140 -13.01 -4.46 4.66
CA LEU A 140 -12.68 -5.03 5.97
C LEU A 140 -13.77 -5.98 6.49
N GLU A 141 -15.05 -5.70 6.21
CA GLU A 141 -16.14 -6.64 6.50
C GLU A 141 -15.99 -7.98 5.73
N LEU A 142 -15.53 -7.93 4.46
CA LEU A 142 -15.24 -9.13 3.69
C LEU A 142 -14.09 -9.94 4.31
N PHE A 143 -13.07 -9.27 4.82
CA PHE A 143 -11.97 -9.94 5.51
C PHE A 143 -12.42 -10.52 6.86
N GLU A 144 -13.18 -9.78 7.64
CA GLU A 144 -13.68 -10.24 8.94
C GLU A 144 -14.53 -11.51 8.83
N ILE A 145 -15.43 -11.59 7.85
CA ILE A 145 -16.25 -12.80 7.63
C ILE A 145 -15.46 -13.99 7.10
N THR A 146 -14.27 -13.76 6.52
CA THR A 146 -13.44 -14.79 5.92
C THR A 146 -12.36 -15.31 6.86
N CYS A 147 -11.63 -14.43 7.52
CA CYS A 147 -10.51 -14.78 8.37
C CYS A 147 -10.67 -14.35 9.84
N GLY A 148 -11.81 -13.74 10.20
CA GLY A 148 -12.11 -13.33 11.59
C GLY A 148 -11.36 -12.08 12.05
N ALA A 149 -10.61 -11.41 11.16
CA ALA A 149 -9.82 -10.24 11.49
C ALA A 149 -10.05 -9.11 10.50
N ARG A 150 -9.93 -7.87 10.98
CA ARG A 150 -10.04 -6.65 10.18
C ARG A 150 -8.69 -6.07 9.81
N LEU A 151 -7.63 -6.57 10.44
CA LEU A 151 -6.22 -6.22 10.23
C LEU A 151 -5.37 -7.39 10.70
N LEU A 152 -4.22 -7.66 10.04
CA LEU A 152 -3.28 -8.72 10.43
C LEU A 152 -3.93 -10.10 10.39
N TYR A 153 -4.21 -10.59 9.20
CA TYR A 153 -5.17 -11.65 8.93
C TYR A 153 -4.67 -13.07 9.18
N ASN A 154 -3.35 -13.33 9.01
CA ASN A 154 -2.75 -14.66 9.09
C ASN A 154 -3.55 -15.69 8.27
N TYR A 155 -3.88 -15.32 7.03
CA TYR A 155 -4.83 -16.05 6.19
C TYR A 155 -4.14 -16.95 5.16
N PHE A 156 -3.04 -16.51 4.55
CA PHE A 156 -2.31 -17.31 3.59
C PHE A 156 -1.31 -18.22 4.30
N TRP A 157 -1.50 -19.51 4.11
CA TRP A 157 -0.68 -20.54 4.72
C TRP A 157 0.05 -21.35 3.67
N VAL A 158 1.16 -21.99 4.05
CA VAL A 158 1.94 -22.85 3.16
C VAL A 158 1.06 -24.00 2.65
N GLY A 159 0.91 -24.11 1.32
CA GLY A 159 0.07 -25.08 0.64
C GLY A 159 -1.42 -24.76 0.63
N GLY A 160 -1.87 -23.64 1.23
CA GLY A 160 -3.30 -23.37 1.31
C GLY A 160 -3.68 -22.05 1.95
N LEU A 161 -4.80 -22.07 2.66
CA LEU A 161 -5.41 -20.99 3.42
C LEU A 161 -5.74 -21.48 4.82
N SER A 162 -5.78 -20.59 5.80
CA SER A 162 -6.19 -20.95 7.17
C SER A 162 -7.63 -21.42 7.26
N HIS A 163 -8.52 -20.83 6.49
CA HIS A 163 -9.95 -21.14 6.44
C HIS A 163 -10.47 -21.04 5.02
N ASP A 164 -11.56 -21.76 4.72
CA ASP A 164 -12.26 -21.59 3.46
C ASP A 164 -13.14 -20.34 3.48
N ILE A 165 -13.48 -19.82 2.29
CA ILE A 165 -14.41 -18.71 2.13
C ILE A 165 -15.84 -19.12 2.51
N PRO A 166 -16.60 -18.24 3.21
CA PRO A 166 -17.99 -18.52 3.53
C PRO A 166 -18.87 -18.56 2.26
N ALA A 167 -19.98 -19.31 2.31
CA ALA A 167 -20.85 -19.53 1.15
C ALA A 167 -21.39 -18.23 0.50
N ASN A 168 -21.56 -17.18 1.28
CA ASN A 168 -22.05 -15.88 0.81
C ASN A 168 -20.94 -14.91 0.36
N PHE A 169 -19.66 -15.30 0.44
CA PHE A 169 -18.53 -14.44 0.10
C PHE A 169 -18.61 -13.91 -1.33
N GLN A 170 -18.82 -14.80 -2.30
CA GLN A 170 -18.89 -14.43 -3.71
C GLN A 170 -19.97 -13.37 -4.00
N SER A 171 -21.16 -13.53 -3.40
CA SER A 171 -22.25 -12.56 -3.58
C SER A 171 -21.92 -11.21 -2.97
N LYS A 172 -21.31 -11.20 -1.79
CA LYS A 172 -20.86 -9.96 -1.12
C LYS A 172 -19.77 -9.23 -1.91
N VAL A 173 -18.78 -9.96 -2.44
CA VAL A 173 -17.73 -9.35 -3.30
C VAL A 173 -18.35 -8.72 -4.55
N LYS A 174 -19.27 -9.41 -5.23
CA LYS A 174 -19.98 -8.86 -6.40
C LYS A 174 -20.77 -7.61 -6.06
N THR A 175 -21.42 -7.57 -4.89
CA THR A 175 -22.13 -6.38 -4.41
C THR A 175 -21.14 -5.24 -4.17
N PHE A 176 -20.05 -5.50 -3.48
CA PHE A 176 -18.99 -4.50 -3.24
C PHE A 176 -18.46 -3.91 -4.55
N ILE A 177 -18.10 -4.74 -5.53
CA ILE A 177 -17.59 -4.26 -6.83
C ILE A 177 -18.60 -3.32 -7.49
N LYS A 178 -19.89 -3.72 -7.56
CA LYS A 178 -20.95 -2.92 -8.16
C LYS A 178 -21.13 -1.56 -7.48
N GLU A 179 -20.97 -1.50 -6.16
CA GLU A 179 -21.08 -0.26 -5.38
C GLU A 179 -19.82 0.59 -5.46
N PHE A 180 -18.66 -0.03 -5.56
CA PHE A 180 -17.37 0.65 -5.55
C PHE A 180 -17.00 1.27 -6.90
N GLU A 181 -17.33 0.61 -8.01
CA GLU A 181 -16.96 1.09 -9.35
C GLU A 181 -17.38 2.55 -9.64
N PRO A 182 -18.60 2.99 -9.31
CA PRO A 182 -19.00 4.40 -9.47
C PRO A 182 -18.19 5.37 -8.59
N ASN A 183 -17.69 4.91 -7.43
CA ASN A 183 -16.96 5.73 -6.48
C ASN A 183 -15.57 6.13 -7.00
N ILE A 184 -15.00 5.36 -7.92
CA ILE A 184 -13.72 5.71 -8.57
C ILE A 184 -13.84 7.07 -9.28
N LYS A 185 -14.96 7.30 -9.97
CA LYS A 185 -15.21 8.62 -10.58
C LYS A 185 -15.32 9.73 -9.54
N MET A 186 -16.01 9.45 -8.43
CA MET A 186 -16.13 10.41 -7.32
C MET A 186 -14.76 10.79 -6.75
N TYR A 187 -13.85 9.82 -6.53
CA TYR A 187 -12.48 10.09 -6.07
C TYR A 187 -11.69 10.94 -7.03
N ASN A 188 -11.81 10.67 -8.33
CA ASN A 188 -11.19 11.50 -9.36
C ASN A 188 -11.71 12.93 -9.36
N ASP A 189 -13.03 13.12 -9.27
CA ASP A 189 -13.64 14.44 -9.23
C ASP A 189 -13.30 15.21 -7.95
N LEU A 190 -13.20 14.52 -6.80
CA LEU A 190 -12.90 15.14 -5.51
C LEU A 190 -11.41 15.49 -5.33
N LEU A 191 -10.52 14.64 -5.83
CA LEU A 191 -9.08 14.75 -5.57
C LEU A 191 -8.26 14.84 -6.85
N SER A 192 -8.20 13.78 -7.67
CA SER A 192 -7.22 13.67 -8.77
C SER A 192 -7.31 14.80 -9.79
N TYR A 193 -8.54 15.25 -10.12
CA TYR A 193 -8.79 16.34 -11.06
C TYR A 193 -9.14 17.68 -10.39
N ASN A 194 -9.00 17.74 -9.07
CA ASN A 194 -9.19 19.00 -8.35
C ASN A 194 -8.06 19.97 -8.68
N LYS A 195 -8.41 21.18 -9.13
CA LYS A 195 -7.42 22.18 -9.53
C LYS A 195 -6.41 22.51 -8.43
N ILE A 196 -6.85 22.62 -7.17
CA ILE A 196 -5.97 22.94 -6.04
C ILE A 196 -4.98 21.77 -5.81
N PHE A 197 -5.48 20.54 -5.89
CA PHE A 197 -4.62 19.37 -5.74
C PHE A 197 -3.56 19.28 -6.84
N ILE A 198 -3.98 19.47 -8.09
CA ILE A 198 -3.07 19.50 -9.24
C ILE A 198 -2.00 20.58 -9.08
N GLU A 199 -2.38 21.82 -8.73
CA GLU A 199 -1.42 22.91 -8.56
C GLU A 199 -0.44 22.68 -7.39
N ARG A 200 -0.83 21.91 -6.37
CA ARG A 200 0.04 21.56 -5.24
C ARG A 200 1.00 20.41 -5.53
N THR A 201 0.64 19.52 -6.44
CA THR A 201 1.36 18.25 -6.66
C THR A 201 2.06 18.18 -8.02
N ALA A 202 1.49 18.78 -9.07
CA ALA A 202 2.09 18.72 -10.40
C ALA A 202 3.46 19.38 -10.45
N ASN A 203 4.42 18.69 -11.07
CA ASN A 203 5.80 19.11 -11.20
C ASN A 203 6.56 19.27 -9.85
N THR A 204 6.02 18.69 -8.78
CA THR A 204 6.67 18.72 -7.46
C THR A 204 7.21 17.33 -7.13
N GLY A 205 8.48 17.26 -6.69
CA GLY A 205 9.10 15.99 -6.29
C GLY A 205 9.28 14.99 -7.43
N ILE A 206 9.60 15.46 -8.63
CA ILE A 206 9.84 14.60 -9.79
C ILE A 206 10.97 13.62 -9.50
N LEU A 207 10.70 12.33 -9.64
CA LEU A 207 11.70 11.28 -9.51
C LEU A 207 12.11 10.79 -10.92
N PRO A 208 13.31 11.15 -11.42
CA PRO A 208 13.80 10.68 -12.72
C PRO A 208 13.91 9.15 -12.75
N LEU A 209 13.66 8.56 -13.92
CA LEU A 209 13.62 7.11 -14.10
C LEU A 209 14.92 6.41 -13.68
N ASP A 210 16.05 6.97 -14.06
CA ASP A 210 17.37 6.45 -13.71
C ASP A 210 17.61 6.44 -12.20
N VAL A 211 17.19 7.51 -11.51
CA VAL A 211 17.26 7.61 -10.05
C VAL A 211 16.30 6.61 -9.41
N ALA A 212 15.07 6.47 -9.94
CA ALA A 212 14.09 5.50 -9.45
C ALA A 212 14.62 4.06 -9.52
N ILE A 213 15.22 3.67 -10.64
CA ILE A 213 15.83 2.35 -10.85
C ILE A 213 17.01 2.14 -9.87
N ASN A 214 17.91 3.11 -9.78
CA ASN A 214 19.07 3.02 -8.91
C ASN A 214 18.72 2.96 -7.41
N ALA A 215 17.62 3.61 -7.04
CA ALA A 215 17.08 3.56 -5.67
C ALA A 215 16.26 2.30 -5.37
N GLY A 216 16.05 1.41 -6.35
CA GLY A 216 15.25 0.19 -6.19
C GLY A 216 13.74 0.46 -6.06
N ALA A 217 13.25 1.57 -6.63
CA ALA A 217 11.82 1.86 -6.64
C ALA A 217 11.05 0.82 -7.46
N THR A 218 9.86 0.45 -7.00
CA THR A 218 8.99 -0.54 -7.63
C THR A 218 7.54 -0.06 -7.68
N GLY A 219 6.67 -0.83 -8.34
CA GLY A 219 5.23 -0.62 -8.36
C GLY A 219 4.80 0.73 -8.95
N PRO A 220 3.77 1.38 -8.37
CA PRO A 220 3.22 2.63 -8.89
C PRO A 220 4.25 3.75 -9.04
N ILE A 221 5.18 3.89 -8.10
CA ILE A 221 6.23 4.91 -8.13
C ILE A 221 7.13 4.72 -9.34
N LEU A 222 7.59 3.50 -9.62
CA LEU A 222 8.43 3.21 -10.77
C LEU A 222 7.67 3.42 -12.10
N ARG A 223 6.39 3.04 -12.14
CA ARG A 223 5.54 3.31 -13.31
C ARG A 223 5.31 4.81 -13.54
N ALA A 224 5.13 5.57 -12.48
CA ALA A 224 5.02 7.02 -12.55
C ALA A 224 6.30 7.67 -13.09
N SER A 225 7.47 7.12 -12.74
CA SER A 225 8.77 7.55 -13.27
C SER A 225 9.01 7.16 -14.73
N GLY A 226 8.07 6.44 -15.38
CA GLY A 226 8.05 6.16 -16.81
C GLY A 226 8.35 4.72 -17.24
N LEU A 227 8.68 3.80 -16.31
CA LEU A 227 8.91 2.39 -16.63
C LEU A 227 7.58 1.61 -16.63
N LYS A 228 7.26 1.03 -17.79
CA LYS A 228 6.13 0.12 -17.92
C LYS A 228 6.51 -1.26 -17.39
N TYR A 229 6.36 -1.47 -16.08
CA TYR A 229 6.70 -2.74 -15.46
C TYR A 229 5.70 -3.09 -14.37
N ASP A 230 5.16 -4.30 -14.41
CA ASP A 230 4.31 -4.87 -13.37
C ASP A 230 4.58 -6.37 -13.25
N LEU A 231 5.02 -6.80 -12.08
CA LEU A 231 5.36 -8.20 -11.78
C LEU A 231 4.25 -9.19 -12.14
N ARG A 232 3.00 -8.77 -12.04
CA ARG A 232 1.85 -9.63 -12.36
C ARG A 232 1.75 -9.97 -13.85
N LYS A 233 2.35 -9.13 -14.73
CA LYS A 233 2.37 -9.33 -16.19
C LYS A 233 3.76 -9.68 -16.73
N ASP A 234 4.79 -9.01 -16.24
CA ASP A 234 6.14 -9.14 -16.78
C ASP A 234 6.85 -10.38 -16.23
N GLU A 235 6.58 -10.72 -14.95
CA GLU A 235 7.08 -11.92 -14.27
C GLU A 235 5.96 -12.60 -13.46
N PRO A 236 4.91 -13.12 -14.13
CA PRO A 236 3.70 -13.57 -13.48
C PRO A 236 3.97 -14.67 -12.46
N TYR A 237 3.49 -14.47 -11.26
CA TYR A 237 3.47 -15.46 -10.19
C TYR A 237 2.07 -16.01 -9.95
N SER A 238 1.94 -17.17 -9.31
CA SER A 238 0.65 -17.84 -9.10
C SER A 238 -0.12 -17.98 -10.43
N ILE A 239 -1.36 -17.59 -10.47
CA ILE A 239 -2.24 -17.69 -11.64
C ILE A 239 -2.49 -16.35 -12.35
N TYR A 240 -1.69 -15.30 -12.09
CA TYR A 240 -1.88 -13.99 -12.75
C TYR A 240 -1.81 -14.06 -14.27
N HIS A 241 -1.06 -15.00 -14.83
CA HIS A 241 -1.00 -15.26 -16.28
C HIS A 241 -2.36 -15.67 -16.90
N LYS A 242 -3.34 -16.09 -16.07
CA LYS A 242 -4.69 -16.47 -16.54
C LYS A 242 -5.65 -15.29 -16.62
N PHE A 243 -5.25 -14.09 -16.10
CA PHE A 243 -6.11 -12.92 -16.08
C PHE A 243 -5.71 -11.93 -17.16
N ASP A 244 -6.72 -11.39 -17.85
CA ASP A 244 -6.55 -10.23 -18.72
C ASP A 244 -6.94 -8.97 -17.92
N PHE A 245 -5.96 -8.09 -17.71
CA PHE A 245 -6.15 -6.81 -17.01
C PHE A 245 -5.20 -5.77 -17.58
N GLU A 246 -5.59 -4.52 -17.51
CA GLU A 246 -4.75 -3.40 -17.91
C GLU A 246 -3.89 -2.91 -16.73
N ILE A 247 -2.69 -2.44 -17.04
CA ILE A 247 -1.82 -1.77 -16.08
C ILE A 247 -1.98 -0.28 -16.30
N ASP A 248 -2.43 0.42 -15.27
CA ASP A 248 -2.50 1.88 -15.33
C ASP A 248 -1.09 2.49 -15.37
N ARG A 249 -0.91 3.41 -16.33
CA ARG A 249 0.34 4.15 -16.55
C ARG A 249 0.22 5.62 -16.17
N LYS A 250 -1.01 6.10 -15.90
CA LYS A 250 -1.30 7.52 -15.75
C LYS A 250 -1.67 7.92 -14.32
N SER A 251 -1.65 6.99 -13.40
CA SER A 251 -2.16 7.20 -12.05
C SER A 251 -1.31 8.12 -11.18
N VAL A 252 -0.22 8.66 -11.73
CA VAL A 252 0.56 9.69 -11.00
C VAL A 252 1.01 10.73 -12.01
N VAL A 253 0.39 11.84 -11.98
CA VAL A 253 0.86 13.08 -12.61
C VAL A 253 1.60 13.88 -11.56
#